data_2d22da3bd94175107418dc83aabc7798
#
_entry.id   2d22da3bd94175107418dc83aabc7798
#
_cell.length_a   1.000
_cell.length_b   1.000
_cell.length_c   1.000
_cell.angle_alpha   90.00
_cell.angle_beta   90.00
_cell.angle_gamma   90.00
#
_symmetry.space_group_name_H-M   'P 1'
#
loop_
_entity.id
_entity.type
_entity.pdbx_description
1 polymer ?
#
loop_
_entity_poly.entity_id
_entity_poly.type
_entity_poly.pdbx_seq_one_letter_code
_entity_poly.pdbx_strand_id
1 'polypeptide(L)'
;YNIPARRKFLKSNSVETKHIIAEFQRMSLCNPQVEMKLCNNDTCLYNLPSSNRRQRIVNLMGKHINASLLELSVNTSIISIEGFVGSPQSAKKSGSEQFLFVNNRYFRSPYFHKAVMLAYEKLIQSDVQPSYFLYMTVDPSRIDVNIHPSKTEIKFEDEQAVWQIVNAAVRESLGKFGAVPMLDFDNEAPIDIPVYREEGPVKEPVSSLNPEFNPFETGSEGVNPFPAGGRK
;
A
#
# COMPACT_ATOMS: atom_id res chain seq x y z
N TYR A 1 25.25 -9.66 -29.24
CA TYR A 1 24.83 -9.34 -30.60
C TYR A 1 25.81 -9.92 -31.65
N ASN A 2 27.10 -9.77 -31.42
CA ASN A 2 28.13 -10.23 -32.34
C ASN A 2 28.65 -11.66 -32.11
N ILE A 3 28.01 -12.44 -31.24
CA ILE A 3 28.41 -13.81 -30.94
C ILE A 3 27.35 -14.78 -31.48
N PRO A 4 27.57 -15.39 -32.66
CA PRO A 4 26.59 -16.27 -33.32
C PRO A 4 26.12 -17.42 -32.41
N ALA A 5 27.03 -17.98 -31.60
CA ALA A 5 26.70 -19.08 -30.67
C ALA A 5 25.63 -18.69 -29.63
N ARG A 6 25.64 -17.43 -29.16
CA ARG A 6 24.62 -16.94 -28.19
C ARG A 6 23.26 -16.69 -28.82
N ARG A 7 23.19 -16.46 -30.15
CA ARG A 7 21.90 -16.30 -30.85
C ARG A 7 21.02 -17.54 -30.74
N LYS A 8 21.61 -18.73 -30.65
CA LYS A 8 20.87 -20.00 -30.48
C LYS A 8 20.16 -20.11 -29.15
N PHE A 9 20.58 -19.34 -28.15
CA PHE A 9 20.00 -19.32 -26.79
C PHE A 9 18.98 -18.20 -26.58
N LEU A 10 18.82 -17.28 -27.54
CA LEU A 10 17.78 -16.27 -27.47
C LEU A 10 16.40 -16.91 -27.65
N LYS A 11 15.47 -16.49 -26.83
CA LYS A 11 14.08 -16.86 -26.95
C LYS A 11 13.42 -16.13 -28.12
N SER A 12 12.10 -16.23 -28.26
CA SER A 12 11.38 -15.48 -29.27
C SER A 12 11.55 -13.96 -29.06
N ASN A 13 11.48 -13.18 -30.16
CA ASN A 13 11.60 -11.73 -30.09
C ASN A 13 10.63 -11.09 -29.09
N SER A 14 9.42 -11.63 -28.95
CA SER A 14 8.43 -11.12 -27.99
C SER A 14 8.87 -11.34 -26.53
N VAL A 15 9.54 -12.45 -26.23
CA VAL A 15 10.08 -12.74 -24.89
C VAL A 15 11.27 -11.85 -24.58
N GLU A 16 12.20 -11.69 -25.53
CA GLU A 16 13.36 -10.81 -25.37
C GLU A 16 12.91 -9.34 -25.18
N THR A 17 11.91 -8.89 -25.94
CA THR A 17 11.35 -7.54 -25.78
C THR A 17 10.75 -7.35 -24.37
N LYS A 18 10.05 -8.34 -23.82
CA LYS A 18 9.56 -8.29 -22.44
C LYS A 18 10.71 -8.17 -21.42
N HIS A 19 11.80 -8.89 -21.61
CA HIS A 19 12.99 -8.78 -20.75
C HIS A 19 13.61 -7.38 -20.83
N ILE A 20 13.77 -6.84 -22.03
CA ILE A 20 14.30 -5.48 -22.25
C ILE A 20 13.41 -4.45 -21.55
N ILE A 21 12.09 -4.54 -21.72
CA ILE A 21 11.15 -3.64 -21.07
C ILE A 21 11.26 -3.74 -19.54
N ALA A 22 11.36 -4.95 -18.98
CA ALA A 22 11.48 -5.14 -17.54
C ALA A 22 12.78 -4.50 -16.99
N GLU A 23 13.91 -4.66 -17.67
CA GLU A 23 15.18 -4.02 -17.27
C GLU A 23 15.11 -2.50 -17.44
N PHE A 24 14.51 -2.01 -18.52
CA PHE A 24 14.30 -0.57 -18.72
C PHE A 24 13.44 0.05 -17.61
N GLN A 25 12.36 -0.63 -17.19
CA GLN A 25 11.51 -0.19 -16.08
C GLN A 25 12.30 -0.10 -14.77
N ARG A 26 13.11 -1.13 -14.45
CA ARG A 26 13.95 -1.16 -13.25
C ARG A 26 14.96 -0.01 -13.22
N MET A 27 15.66 0.21 -14.34
CA MET A 27 16.61 1.31 -14.48
C MET A 27 15.92 2.68 -14.37
N SER A 28 14.79 2.84 -15.01
CA SER A 28 14.04 4.10 -15.02
C SER A 28 13.48 4.47 -13.65
N LEU A 29 13.04 3.47 -12.87
CA LEU A 29 12.56 3.67 -11.50
C LEU A 29 13.67 4.10 -10.54
N CYS A 30 14.89 3.58 -10.73
CA CYS A 30 16.08 3.99 -9.94
C CYS A 30 16.54 5.40 -10.26
N ASN A 31 16.33 5.88 -11.50
CA ASN A 31 16.90 7.13 -11.99
C ASN A 31 15.82 8.09 -12.50
N PRO A 32 14.92 8.56 -11.64
CA PRO A 32 13.80 9.39 -12.08
C PRO A 32 14.22 10.75 -12.63
N GLN A 33 15.40 11.28 -12.24
CA GLN A 33 15.93 12.56 -12.70
C GLN A 33 16.49 12.49 -14.13
N VAL A 34 16.74 11.28 -14.65
CA VAL A 34 17.31 11.09 -15.99
C VAL A 34 16.19 10.95 -17.02
N GLU A 35 16.26 11.71 -18.11
CA GLU A 35 15.37 11.48 -19.25
C GLU A 35 15.75 10.15 -19.92
N MET A 36 14.75 9.28 -20.14
CA MET A 36 14.96 7.97 -20.74
C MET A 36 13.94 7.69 -21.82
N LYS A 37 14.41 7.15 -22.95
CA LYS A 37 13.58 6.71 -24.07
C LYS A 37 13.88 5.26 -24.41
N LEU A 38 12.83 4.50 -24.71
CA LEU A 38 12.94 3.15 -25.26
C LEU A 38 12.15 3.09 -26.55
N CYS A 39 12.85 2.86 -27.66
CA CYS A 39 12.24 2.68 -28.98
C CYS A 39 12.52 1.27 -29.49
N ASN A 40 11.57 0.69 -30.19
CA ASN A 40 11.70 -0.57 -30.92
C ASN A 40 11.47 -0.27 -32.39
N ASN A 41 12.54 -0.28 -33.19
CA ASN A 41 12.57 0.27 -34.56
C ASN A 41 12.01 1.71 -34.55
N ASP A 42 11.01 2.00 -35.35
CA ASP A 42 10.40 3.33 -35.49
C ASP A 42 9.35 3.65 -34.44
N THR A 43 9.03 2.70 -33.53
CA THR A 43 8.01 2.88 -32.50
C THR A 43 8.66 3.20 -31.15
N CYS A 44 8.34 4.36 -30.60
CA CYS A 44 8.76 4.73 -29.25
C CYS A 44 7.81 4.12 -28.22
N LEU A 45 8.29 3.13 -27.45
CA LEU A 45 7.51 2.43 -26.42
C LEU A 45 7.39 3.27 -25.15
N TYR A 46 8.46 3.96 -24.77
CA TYR A 46 8.51 4.82 -23.60
C TYR A 46 9.26 6.12 -23.91
N ASN A 47 8.71 7.23 -23.45
CA ASN A 47 9.35 8.53 -23.44
C ASN A 47 9.16 9.13 -22.06
N LEU A 48 10.19 9.09 -21.24
CA LEU A 48 10.15 9.40 -19.81
C LEU A 48 11.00 10.65 -19.55
N PRO A 49 10.40 11.83 -19.37
CA PRO A 49 11.15 13.03 -19.01
C PRO A 49 11.69 12.92 -17.59
N SER A 50 12.66 13.77 -17.24
CA SER A 50 13.09 13.94 -15.85
C SER A 50 11.90 14.28 -14.96
N SER A 51 11.82 13.65 -13.79
CA SER A 51 10.67 13.79 -12.89
C SER A 51 11.01 13.35 -11.45
N ASN A 52 10.09 13.56 -10.51
CA ASN A 52 10.19 12.93 -9.19
C ASN A 52 9.82 11.44 -9.24
N ARG A 53 10.09 10.71 -8.15
CA ARG A 53 9.81 9.25 -8.05
C ARG A 53 8.36 8.90 -8.32
N ARG A 54 7.42 9.64 -7.73
CA ARG A 54 5.97 9.41 -7.92
C ARG A 54 5.57 9.55 -9.38
N GLN A 55 5.97 10.66 -10.01
CA GLN A 55 5.66 10.91 -11.42
C GLN A 55 6.32 9.88 -12.34
N ARG A 56 7.53 9.43 -12.03
CA ARG A 56 8.22 8.36 -12.76
C ARG A 56 7.43 7.05 -12.73
N ILE A 57 6.93 6.66 -11.55
CA ILE A 57 6.07 5.47 -11.40
C ILE A 57 4.82 5.62 -12.26
N VAL A 58 4.15 6.77 -12.19
CA VAL A 58 2.92 7.04 -12.96
C VAL A 58 3.20 7.03 -14.48
N ASN A 59 4.32 7.59 -14.92
CA ASN A 59 4.70 7.61 -16.33
C ASN A 59 5.01 6.20 -16.88
N LEU A 60 5.51 5.29 -16.02
CA LEU A 60 5.83 3.91 -16.40
C LEU A 60 4.63 2.97 -16.32
N MET A 61 3.84 3.06 -15.26
CA MET A 61 2.77 2.10 -14.94
C MET A 61 1.39 2.58 -15.39
N GLY A 62 1.26 3.88 -15.72
CA GLY A 62 0.01 4.49 -16.16
C GLY A 62 -0.65 5.35 -15.10
N LYS A 63 -1.50 6.27 -15.54
CA LYS A 63 -2.15 7.27 -14.67
C LYS A 63 -3.05 6.66 -13.59
N HIS A 64 -3.62 5.49 -13.86
CA HIS A 64 -4.54 4.79 -12.95
C HIS A 64 -3.91 4.45 -11.59
N ILE A 65 -2.58 4.26 -11.52
CA ILE A 65 -1.92 3.91 -10.26
C ILE A 65 -1.80 5.11 -9.31
N ASN A 66 -1.86 6.34 -9.82
CA ASN A 66 -1.56 7.54 -9.03
C ASN A 66 -2.45 7.72 -7.80
N ALA A 67 -3.76 7.49 -7.95
CA ALA A 67 -4.72 7.63 -6.86
C ALA A 67 -4.54 6.57 -5.77
N SER A 68 -3.97 5.42 -6.12
CA SER A 68 -3.78 4.30 -5.20
C SER A 68 -2.43 4.29 -4.50
N LEU A 69 -1.47 5.15 -4.88
CA LEU A 69 -0.14 5.20 -4.28
C LEU A 69 -0.15 5.94 -2.95
N LEU A 70 0.14 5.23 -1.88
CA LEU A 70 0.36 5.74 -0.53
C LEU A 70 1.85 5.94 -0.32
N GLU A 71 2.24 7.11 0.15
CA GLU A 71 3.64 7.42 0.42
C GLU A 71 4.11 6.76 1.71
N LEU A 72 5.35 6.29 1.68
CA LEU A 72 6.04 5.67 2.78
C LEU A 72 7.41 6.32 2.93
N SER A 73 7.73 6.78 4.14
CA SER A 73 9.06 7.31 4.49
C SER A 73 9.36 7.00 5.94
N VAL A 74 10.43 6.24 6.17
CA VAL A 74 10.94 5.87 7.49
C VAL A 74 12.44 6.01 7.48
N ASN A 75 12.99 6.67 8.51
CA ASN A 75 14.42 6.81 8.69
C ASN A 75 14.81 6.26 10.06
N THR A 76 15.74 5.29 10.08
CA THR A 76 16.27 4.67 11.28
C THR A 76 17.81 4.69 11.25
N SER A 77 18.45 4.31 12.35
CA SER A 77 19.91 4.15 12.40
C SER A 77 20.44 2.97 11.56
N ILE A 78 19.57 2.05 11.16
CA ILE A 78 19.94 0.83 10.39
C ILE A 78 19.72 1.06 8.90
N ILE A 79 18.59 1.65 8.53
CA ILE A 79 18.13 1.78 7.16
C ILE A 79 17.19 2.99 7.01
N SER A 80 17.27 3.66 5.88
CA SER A 80 16.25 4.61 5.44
C SER A 80 15.42 3.96 4.33
N ILE A 81 14.10 4.02 4.42
CA ILE A 81 13.17 3.46 3.45
C ILE A 81 12.24 4.57 2.98
N GLU A 82 12.22 4.81 1.70
CA GLU A 82 11.28 5.71 1.04
C GLU A 82 10.55 4.96 -0.06
N GLY A 83 9.36 5.43 -0.43
CA GLY A 83 8.67 4.83 -1.56
C GLY A 83 7.17 4.94 -1.50
N PHE A 84 6.52 3.99 -2.17
CA PHE A 84 5.07 3.97 -2.30
C PHE A 84 4.55 2.54 -2.19
N VAL A 85 3.40 2.40 -1.57
CA VAL A 85 2.64 1.16 -1.51
C VAL A 85 1.23 1.40 -2.06
N GLY A 86 0.64 0.41 -2.67
CA GLY A 86 -0.72 0.51 -3.21
C GLY A 86 -1.77 0.48 -2.11
N SER A 87 -2.84 1.23 -2.27
CA SER A 87 -4.00 1.11 -1.37
C SER A 87 -4.57 -0.31 -1.40
N PRO A 88 -5.14 -0.83 -0.31
CA PRO A 88 -5.72 -2.19 -0.27
C PRO A 88 -6.73 -2.45 -1.39
N GLN A 89 -7.54 -1.43 -1.74
CA GLN A 89 -8.55 -1.53 -2.80
C GLN A 89 -7.95 -1.72 -4.20
N SER A 90 -6.68 -1.34 -4.40
CA SER A 90 -5.99 -1.47 -5.68
C SER A 90 -5.26 -2.80 -5.87
N ALA A 91 -5.31 -3.70 -4.87
CA ALA A 91 -4.67 -5.01 -4.95
C ALA A 91 -5.29 -5.87 -6.05
N LYS A 92 -4.46 -6.61 -6.79
CA LYS A 92 -4.86 -7.39 -7.98
C LYS A 92 -4.49 -8.87 -7.80
N LYS A 93 -5.27 -9.77 -8.45
CA LYS A 93 -4.93 -11.20 -8.48
C LYS A 93 -3.65 -11.51 -9.27
N SER A 94 -3.34 -10.68 -10.25
CA SER A 94 -2.13 -10.82 -11.07
C SER A 94 -1.71 -9.47 -11.64
N GLY A 95 -0.43 -9.38 -12.04
CA GLY A 95 0.10 -8.17 -12.69
C GLY A 95 0.33 -7.01 -11.73
N SER A 96 0.49 -7.26 -10.43
CA SER A 96 0.88 -6.23 -9.47
C SER A 96 2.35 -5.83 -9.67
N GLU A 97 2.59 -4.55 -9.64
CA GLU A 97 3.91 -3.96 -9.82
C GLU A 97 4.67 -4.01 -8.48
N GLN A 98 5.72 -4.84 -8.39
CA GLN A 98 6.43 -5.11 -7.15
C GLN A 98 7.92 -4.88 -7.33
N PHE A 99 8.43 -3.78 -6.76
CA PHE A 99 9.80 -3.36 -6.94
C PHE A 99 10.47 -3.06 -5.60
N LEU A 100 11.63 -3.69 -5.38
CA LEU A 100 12.53 -3.43 -4.27
C LEU A 100 13.86 -2.91 -4.81
N PHE A 101 14.33 -1.83 -4.20
CA PHE A 101 15.62 -1.23 -4.53
C PHE A 101 16.43 -1.01 -3.25
N VAL A 102 17.73 -1.27 -3.31
CA VAL A 102 18.67 -0.90 -2.27
C VAL A 102 19.86 -0.18 -2.90
N ASN A 103 20.21 0.99 -2.37
CA ASN A 103 21.29 1.83 -2.90
C ASN A 103 21.22 1.99 -4.43
N ASN A 104 20.03 2.32 -4.96
CA ASN A 104 19.68 2.44 -6.37
C ASN A 104 19.86 1.16 -7.21
N ARG A 105 19.91 -0.01 -6.59
CA ARG A 105 19.97 -1.29 -7.28
C ARG A 105 18.66 -2.07 -7.07
N TYR A 106 18.07 -2.55 -8.17
CA TYR A 106 16.95 -3.47 -8.10
C TYR A 106 17.39 -4.81 -7.51
N PHE A 107 16.59 -5.36 -6.61
CA PHE A 107 16.78 -6.71 -6.10
C PHE A 107 15.45 -7.43 -5.89
N ARG A 108 15.53 -8.74 -5.75
CA ARG A 108 14.41 -9.62 -5.42
C ARG A 108 14.65 -10.25 -4.06
N SER A 109 13.64 -10.24 -3.22
CA SER A 109 13.68 -10.93 -1.95
C SER A 109 12.28 -11.44 -1.60
N PRO A 110 12.06 -12.76 -1.67
CA PRO A 110 10.83 -13.37 -1.16
C PRO A 110 10.62 -13.08 0.33
N TYR A 111 11.71 -12.88 1.06
CA TYR A 111 11.68 -12.56 2.48
C TYR A 111 11.07 -11.18 2.74
N PHE A 112 11.53 -10.13 2.06
CA PHE A 112 10.94 -8.79 2.19
C PHE A 112 9.57 -8.69 1.53
N HIS A 113 9.30 -9.46 0.47
CA HIS A 113 7.95 -9.58 -0.07
C HIS A 113 6.97 -10.06 1.01
N LYS A 114 7.34 -11.08 1.82
CA LYS A 114 6.53 -11.54 2.94
C LYS A 114 6.31 -10.46 3.99
N ALA A 115 7.31 -9.60 4.26
CA ALA A 115 7.15 -8.48 5.19
C ALA A 115 6.05 -7.51 4.73
N VAL A 116 6.05 -7.17 3.43
CA VAL A 116 5.00 -6.34 2.83
C VAL A 116 3.65 -7.04 2.91
N MET A 117 3.56 -8.30 2.45
CA MET A 117 2.30 -9.06 2.45
C MET A 117 1.68 -9.20 3.85
N LEU A 118 2.50 -9.43 4.88
CA LEU A 118 2.03 -9.51 6.26
C LEU A 118 1.42 -8.19 6.77
N ALA A 119 1.91 -7.04 6.27
CA ALA A 119 1.32 -5.75 6.60
C ALA A 119 -0.10 -5.59 6.01
N TYR A 120 -0.38 -6.25 4.89
CA TYR A 120 -1.69 -6.25 4.23
C TYR A 120 -2.63 -7.36 4.69
N GLU A 121 -2.18 -8.34 5.48
CA GLU A 121 -2.88 -9.61 5.79
C GLU A 121 -4.36 -9.43 6.17
N LYS A 122 -4.68 -8.39 6.95
CA LYS A 122 -6.04 -8.11 7.42
C LYS A 122 -6.83 -7.16 6.50
N LEU A 123 -6.21 -6.65 5.44
CA LEU A 123 -6.75 -5.58 4.60
C LEU A 123 -7.12 -6.06 3.19
N ILE A 124 -6.54 -7.18 2.75
CA ILE A 124 -6.78 -7.75 1.42
C ILE A 124 -7.04 -9.25 1.52
N GLN A 125 -7.64 -9.81 0.47
CA GLN A 125 -7.84 -11.26 0.34
C GLN A 125 -6.51 -11.96 0.05
N SER A 126 -6.39 -13.23 0.41
CA SER A 126 -5.14 -14.01 0.28
C SER A 126 -4.71 -14.27 -1.17
N ASP A 127 -5.63 -14.13 -2.14
CA ASP A 127 -5.39 -14.38 -3.56
C ASP A 127 -5.03 -13.12 -4.35
N VAL A 128 -4.95 -11.95 -3.70
CA VAL A 128 -4.57 -10.69 -4.32
C VAL A 128 -3.25 -10.15 -3.76
N GLN A 129 -2.57 -9.34 -4.55
CA GLN A 129 -1.28 -8.78 -4.23
C GLN A 129 -1.28 -7.26 -4.44
N PRO A 130 -0.72 -6.49 -3.50
CA PRO A 130 -0.56 -5.06 -3.65
C PRO A 130 0.63 -4.71 -4.56
N SER A 131 0.57 -3.55 -5.19
CA SER A 131 1.73 -2.94 -5.82
C SER A 131 2.60 -2.23 -4.77
N TYR A 132 3.93 -2.27 -4.94
CA TYR A 132 4.83 -1.51 -4.09
C TYR A 132 6.14 -1.14 -4.81
N PHE A 133 6.69 -0.01 -4.42
CA PHE A 133 7.93 0.58 -4.95
C PHE A 133 8.74 1.08 -3.76
N LEU A 134 9.63 0.24 -3.22
CA LEU A 134 10.39 0.53 -2.01
C LEU A 134 11.85 0.80 -2.34
N TYR A 135 12.36 1.94 -1.91
CA TYR A 135 13.73 2.39 -2.08
C TYR A 135 14.40 2.43 -0.71
N MET A 136 15.37 1.55 -0.55
CA MET A 136 16.12 1.37 0.69
C MET A 136 17.51 1.98 0.54
N THR A 137 17.95 2.74 1.54
CA THR A 137 19.31 3.26 1.64
C THR A 137 19.94 2.69 2.89
N VAL A 138 21.05 1.98 2.71
CA VAL A 138 21.79 1.27 3.76
C VAL A 138 23.28 1.56 3.58
N ASP A 139 24.04 1.55 4.67
CA ASP A 139 25.51 1.58 4.59
C ASP A 139 26.00 0.41 3.72
N PRO A 140 26.77 0.65 2.65
CA PRO A 140 27.27 -0.41 1.77
C PRO A 140 28.06 -1.50 2.49
N SER A 141 28.68 -1.22 3.63
CA SER A 141 29.40 -2.21 4.44
C SER A 141 28.48 -3.24 5.09
N ARG A 142 27.19 -2.95 5.22
CA ARG A 142 26.17 -3.80 5.87
C ARG A 142 25.37 -4.67 4.90
N ILE A 143 25.74 -4.66 3.62
CA ILE A 143 25.11 -5.48 2.58
C ILE A 143 26.15 -6.21 1.74
N ASP A 144 25.84 -7.45 1.37
CA ASP A 144 26.60 -8.21 0.36
C ASP A 144 25.74 -8.40 -0.89
N VAL A 145 26.23 -7.86 -2.01
CA VAL A 145 25.58 -7.93 -3.33
C VAL A 145 26.16 -9.08 -4.18
N ASN A 146 27.33 -9.62 -3.82
CA ASN A 146 28.05 -10.60 -4.61
C ASN A 146 27.70 -12.05 -4.25
N ILE A 147 26.45 -12.31 -3.92
CA ILE A 147 25.99 -13.65 -3.51
C ILE A 147 25.42 -14.47 -4.68
N HIS A 148 25.04 -13.84 -5.78
CA HIS A 148 24.50 -14.51 -6.97
C HIS A 148 25.05 -13.87 -8.28
N PRO A 149 25.32 -14.67 -9.34
CA PRO A 149 25.84 -14.14 -10.60
C PRO A 149 25.00 -13.01 -11.24
N SER A 150 23.68 -13.08 -11.12
CA SER A 150 22.77 -12.03 -11.63
C SER A 150 22.75 -10.76 -10.75
N LYS A 151 23.32 -10.83 -9.54
CA LYS A 151 23.35 -9.74 -8.55
C LYS A 151 21.97 -9.15 -8.27
N THR A 152 20.93 -9.96 -8.41
CA THR A 152 19.54 -9.60 -8.09
C THR A 152 19.13 -10.01 -6.67
N GLU A 153 20.00 -10.74 -5.97
CA GLU A 153 19.84 -11.11 -4.58
C GLU A 153 20.86 -10.34 -3.74
N ILE A 154 20.46 -9.91 -2.57
CA ILE A 154 21.29 -9.11 -1.66
C ILE A 154 21.10 -9.66 -0.27
N LYS A 155 22.21 -9.85 0.45
CA LYS A 155 22.22 -10.25 1.85
C LYS A 155 22.44 -9.00 2.70
N PHE A 156 21.62 -8.84 3.72
CA PHE A 156 21.76 -7.79 4.72
C PHE A 156 22.42 -8.38 5.97
N GLU A 157 23.24 -7.60 6.66
CA GLU A 157 23.86 -7.99 7.93
C GLU A 157 22.77 -8.28 8.98
N ASP A 158 21.82 -7.34 9.16
CA ASP A 158 20.70 -7.44 10.09
C ASP A 158 19.37 -7.65 9.36
N GLU A 159 19.26 -8.72 8.58
CA GLU A 159 18.10 -8.97 7.71
C GLU A 159 16.78 -9.00 8.48
N GLN A 160 16.78 -9.52 9.71
CA GLN A 160 15.59 -9.57 10.56
C GLN A 160 15.14 -8.18 11.01
N ALA A 161 16.07 -7.31 11.41
CA ALA A 161 15.76 -5.94 11.80
C ALA A 161 15.21 -5.15 10.62
N VAL A 162 15.83 -5.26 9.44
CA VAL A 162 15.34 -4.65 8.19
C VAL A 162 13.94 -5.14 7.85
N TRP A 163 13.67 -6.44 8.00
CA TRP A 163 12.35 -7.02 7.77
C TRP A 163 11.27 -6.39 8.67
N GLN A 164 11.56 -6.24 9.97
CA GLN A 164 10.65 -5.62 10.92
C GLN A 164 10.38 -4.16 10.59
N ILE A 165 11.44 -3.41 10.20
CA ILE A 165 11.32 -2.01 9.79
C ILE A 165 10.44 -1.89 8.52
N VAL A 166 10.65 -2.73 7.51
CA VAL A 166 9.82 -2.76 6.29
C VAL A 166 8.35 -3.02 6.65
N ASN A 167 8.08 -4.04 7.47
CA ASN A 167 6.71 -4.37 7.88
C ASN A 167 6.06 -3.22 8.64
N ALA A 168 6.76 -2.62 9.60
CA ALA A 168 6.27 -1.49 10.38
C ALA A 168 6.00 -0.25 9.51
N ALA A 169 6.91 0.09 8.58
CA ALA A 169 6.78 1.20 7.66
C ALA A 169 5.55 1.07 6.75
N VAL A 170 5.33 -0.13 6.20
CA VAL A 170 4.14 -0.41 5.37
C VAL A 170 2.87 -0.31 6.20
N ARG A 171 2.83 -0.88 7.41
CA ARG A 171 1.67 -0.77 8.32
C ARG A 171 1.36 0.67 8.69
N GLU A 172 2.36 1.47 8.96
CA GLU A 172 2.19 2.90 9.27
C GLU A 172 1.56 3.66 8.10
N SER A 173 2.05 3.44 6.87
CA SER A 173 1.50 4.06 5.67
C SER A 173 0.04 3.66 5.44
N LEU A 174 -0.29 2.36 5.61
CA LEU A 174 -1.64 1.85 5.50
C LEU A 174 -2.57 2.37 6.61
N GLY A 175 -2.06 2.51 7.83
CA GLY A 175 -2.80 3.07 8.97
C GLY A 175 -3.17 4.53 8.76
N LYS A 176 -2.25 5.33 8.23
CA LYS A 176 -2.52 6.74 7.87
C LYS A 176 -3.63 6.86 6.82
N PHE A 177 -3.64 5.96 5.84
CA PHE A 177 -4.70 5.91 4.83
C PHE A 177 -6.06 5.52 5.42
N GLY A 178 -6.11 4.51 6.29
CA GLY A 178 -7.36 4.07 6.95
C GLY A 178 -7.88 5.04 8.01
N ALA A 179 -7.02 5.89 8.57
CA ALA A 179 -7.39 6.88 9.58
C ALA A 179 -7.96 8.19 8.98
N VAL A 180 -7.71 8.45 7.69
CA VAL A 180 -8.33 9.57 6.98
C VAL A 180 -9.68 9.08 6.48
N PRO A 181 -10.83 9.55 7.02
CA PRO A 181 -12.12 9.29 6.40
C PRO A 181 -12.03 9.83 4.98
N MET A 182 -12.26 8.98 3.98
CA MET A 182 -12.54 9.48 2.63
C MET A 182 -13.84 10.29 2.72
N LEU A 183 -13.71 11.58 2.84
CA LEU A 183 -14.81 12.48 2.54
C LEU A 183 -15.01 12.37 1.02
N ASP A 184 -15.92 11.51 0.67
CA ASP A 184 -16.36 11.33 -0.72
C ASP A 184 -17.24 12.54 -1.05
N PHE A 185 -16.63 13.60 -1.59
CA PHE A 185 -17.32 14.80 -2.01
C PHE A 185 -18.14 14.61 -3.30
N ASP A 186 -18.05 13.43 -3.92
CA ASP A 186 -18.80 13.12 -5.15
C ASP A 186 -20.20 12.52 -4.88
N ASN A 187 -20.56 12.21 -3.63
CA ASN A 187 -21.91 11.87 -3.26
C ASN A 187 -22.68 13.12 -2.83
N GLU A 188 -23.18 13.87 -3.77
CA GLU A 188 -24.29 14.81 -3.59
C GLU A 188 -25.60 14.06 -3.29
N ALA A 189 -25.63 13.27 -2.23
CA ALA A 189 -26.89 12.92 -1.61
C ALA A 189 -27.32 14.15 -0.81
N PRO A 190 -28.41 14.84 -1.16
CA PRO A 190 -28.91 15.94 -0.36
C PRO A 190 -29.18 15.40 1.03
N ILE A 191 -28.43 15.89 2.01
CA ILE A 191 -28.73 15.64 3.42
C ILE A 191 -30.03 16.37 3.66
N ASP A 192 -31.14 15.61 3.71
CA ASP A 192 -32.44 16.12 4.09
C ASP A 192 -32.34 16.46 5.59
N ILE A 193 -31.97 17.73 5.85
CA ILE A 193 -31.93 18.23 7.22
C ILE A 193 -33.39 18.45 7.61
N PRO A 194 -33.98 17.66 8.52
CA PRO A 194 -35.35 17.87 8.95
C PRO A 194 -35.44 19.26 9.56
N VAL A 195 -36.17 20.15 8.88
CA VAL A 195 -36.47 21.48 9.40
C VAL A 195 -37.31 21.29 10.65
N TYR A 196 -36.76 21.62 11.81
CA TYR A 196 -37.48 21.63 13.06
C TYR A 196 -38.64 22.62 12.93
N ARG A 197 -39.87 22.13 12.79
CA ARG A 197 -41.08 22.96 12.91
C ARG A 197 -41.46 22.99 14.38
N GLU A 198 -41.40 24.16 14.95
CA GLU A 198 -42.04 24.41 16.26
C GLU A 198 -43.57 24.23 16.10
N GLU A 199 -44.06 23.04 16.37
CA GLU A 199 -45.48 22.78 16.52
C GLU A 199 -45.78 22.45 17.98
N GLY A 200 -46.28 23.45 18.68
CA GLY A 200 -46.98 23.34 19.93
C GLY A 200 -46.18 23.64 21.23
N PRO A 201 -46.87 23.99 22.29
CA PRO A 201 -46.23 24.31 23.56
C PRO A 201 -45.50 23.10 24.11
N VAL A 202 -44.22 23.26 24.40
CA VAL A 202 -43.34 22.27 25.03
C VAL A 202 -43.96 21.93 26.40
N LYS A 203 -44.54 20.73 26.54
CA LYS A 203 -44.90 20.22 27.84
C LYS A 203 -43.60 19.85 28.57
N GLU A 204 -43.32 20.57 29.67
CA GLU A 204 -42.19 20.22 30.51
C GLU A 204 -42.38 18.79 31.04
N PRO A 205 -41.30 17.98 31.04
CA PRO A 205 -41.36 16.62 31.62
C PRO A 205 -41.64 16.73 33.11
N VAL A 206 -42.78 16.23 33.54
CA VAL A 206 -43.12 16.13 34.96
C VAL A 206 -42.28 14.99 35.55
N SER A 207 -41.26 15.36 36.28
CA SER A 207 -40.45 14.43 37.07
C SER A 207 -41.28 13.99 38.27
N SER A 208 -41.88 12.80 38.22
CA SER A 208 -42.43 12.14 39.40
C SER A 208 -41.28 11.54 40.20
N LEU A 209 -40.66 12.34 41.04
CA LEU A 209 -39.77 11.82 42.09
C LEU A 209 -40.64 11.06 43.10
N ASN A 210 -40.44 9.75 43.17
CA ASN A 210 -40.96 8.95 44.28
C ASN A 210 -40.06 9.22 45.49
N PRO A 211 -40.56 9.92 46.53
CA PRO A 211 -39.77 10.29 47.72
C PRO A 211 -39.34 9.09 48.57
N GLU A 212 -39.88 7.90 48.31
CA GLU A 212 -39.56 6.67 49.05
C GLU A 212 -38.60 5.74 48.30
N PHE A 213 -38.06 6.15 47.14
CA PHE A 213 -37.09 5.35 46.42
C PHE A 213 -35.68 5.47 47.02
N ASN A 214 -35.26 4.41 47.72
CA ASN A 214 -33.91 4.28 48.24
C ASN A 214 -33.08 3.33 47.34
N PRO A 215 -32.11 3.81 46.53
CA PRO A 215 -31.35 2.97 45.65
C PRO A 215 -30.38 2.02 46.36
N PHE A 216 -30.23 2.12 47.68
CA PHE A 216 -29.32 1.29 48.48
C PHE A 216 -30.02 0.23 49.36
N GLU A 217 -31.34 0.09 49.29
CA GLU A 217 -32.02 -1.05 49.92
C GLU A 217 -31.97 -2.26 48.98
N THR A 218 -31.07 -3.18 49.28
CA THR A 218 -31.00 -4.50 48.64
C THR A 218 -32.09 -5.41 49.21
N GLY A 219 -33.31 -5.30 48.70
CA GLY A 219 -34.40 -6.26 48.93
C GLY A 219 -34.36 -7.32 47.84
N SER A 220 -34.09 -8.54 48.25
CA SER A 220 -34.19 -9.76 47.47
C SER A 220 -35.63 -9.99 46.98
N GLU A 221 -35.93 -9.73 45.71
CA GLU A 221 -36.94 -10.48 44.92
C GLU A 221 -36.88 -10.02 43.46
N GLY A 222 -36.72 -11.01 42.60
CA GLY A 222 -36.47 -10.77 41.18
C GLY A 222 -37.70 -10.27 40.43
N VAL A 223 -37.58 -9.10 39.85
CA VAL A 223 -38.46 -8.67 38.75
C VAL A 223 -37.63 -8.42 37.51
N ASN A 224 -37.85 -9.24 36.53
CA ASN A 224 -37.19 -9.19 35.24
C ASN A 224 -37.79 -8.05 34.40
N PRO A 225 -37.05 -6.97 34.02
CA PRO A 225 -37.66 -5.79 33.40
C PRO A 225 -37.83 -5.88 31.87
N PHE A 226 -37.67 -7.06 31.26
CA PHE A 226 -37.84 -7.19 29.82
C PHE A 226 -39.02 -8.11 29.47
N PRO A 227 -40.06 -7.61 28.80
CA PRO A 227 -41.10 -8.47 28.22
C PRO A 227 -40.52 -9.25 27.04
N ALA A 228 -40.77 -10.57 27.04
CA ALA A 228 -40.44 -11.46 25.96
C ALA A 228 -41.20 -11.04 24.68
N GLY A 229 -40.44 -10.66 23.63
CA GLY A 229 -41.00 -10.35 22.33
C GLY A 229 -41.60 -11.60 21.67
N GLY A 230 -42.92 -11.63 21.50
CA GLY A 230 -43.63 -12.62 20.71
C GLY A 230 -43.33 -12.49 19.23
N ARG A 231 -42.92 -13.60 18.64
CA ARG A 231 -42.92 -13.79 17.19
C ARG A 231 -44.37 -13.88 16.67
N LYS A 232 -44.68 -13.15 15.66
CA LYS A 232 -45.54 -13.56 14.54
C LYS A 232 -44.99 -12.99 13.26
#